data_a4de6bdaeb09902713218dea2d13f20e
#
_entry.id   a4de6bdaeb09902713218dea2d13f20e
#
_cell.length_a   1.000
_cell.length_b   1.000
_cell.length_c   1.000
_cell.angle_alpha   90.00
_cell.angle_beta   90.00
_cell.angle_gamma   90.00
#
_symmetry.space_group_name_H-M   'P 1'
#
loop_
_entity.id
_entity.type
_entity.pdbx_description
1 polymer ?
#
loop_
_entity_poly.entity_id
_entity_poly.type
_entity_poly.pdbx_seq_one_letter_code
_entity_poly.pdbx_strand_id
1 'polypeptide(L)'
;MAAKDVKFGNDARVKMLKGVNILADAVKVTLGPKGRNVVLDRAYGAPTITKDGVSVAREIELEDKFENMGAQMVKEVASKANDAAGDGTTTATVLAQAIVNEGLKAVAAGMNPMDLKRGIDKAVAAVVEELKAISKPCETSKEIEQVGTISANSDSTVGQLIAQAMEKVGKEGVITVEDGTGLEDALDVVEGMQFDRGYLSPYFINKPEAGTVELENPYILLVDKKVSNIRELLPVLEGVAKAGKPLLIIAEDIEGEALATLVVNTMRGIVKVAAVKAPGFGDRRKAMLQDIAILTAGTVISEEIGMELEKATLEELGQAKRVVISKDNTTIIDGIGDETQIKGRVAQIRQQIEDSTSDYDKEKLQERVAKLAGGVAVIKVGAATXEVAMKEKKDRVDDALHATRAAVEEGIVPXGGVALVRAANKVADTLXKGDNEEQNVGIKLALRAMEAPLRQIVANAGEEASVVARNVKEGSGNYGYNAGTEQYGDMLEMGILDPTKVTRSALQFAASIAGLMITTECMITDLPKEEKLDPAAMGGMGGMGGMM
;
A
#
# COMPACT_ATOMS: atom_id res chain seq x y z
N MET A 1 -31.41 7.50 -17.07
CA MET A 1 -30.80 7.69 -15.73
C MET A 1 -31.75 7.12 -14.66
N ALA A 2 -31.24 6.30 -13.75
CA ALA A 2 -32.08 5.73 -12.70
C ALA A 2 -32.47 6.79 -11.68
N ALA A 3 -33.65 6.59 -11.08
CA ALA A 3 -34.09 7.47 -10.01
C ALA A 3 -33.21 7.30 -8.79
N LYS A 4 -33.12 8.33 -7.99
CA LYS A 4 -32.25 8.35 -6.81
C LYS A 4 -33.08 8.38 -5.53
N ASP A 5 -32.53 7.77 -4.50
CA ASP A 5 -33.03 7.87 -3.13
C ASP A 5 -32.16 8.91 -2.43
N VAL A 6 -32.80 9.87 -1.77
CA VAL A 6 -32.10 11.00 -1.14
C VAL A 6 -32.50 11.05 0.32
N LYS A 7 -31.50 11.07 1.22
CA LYS A 7 -31.76 11.22 2.66
C LYS A 7 -31.02 12.44 3.18
N PHE A 8 -31.63 13.14 4.11
CA PHE A 8 -31.12 14.38 4.68
C PHE A 8 -30.94 14.28 6.18
N GLY A 9 -30.03 15.08 6.71
CA GLY A 9 -29.92 15.34 8.12
C GLY A 9 -29.70 14.08 8.93
N ASN A 10 -30.46 13.96 10.01
CA ASN A 10 -30.30 12.85 10.92
C ASN A 10 -30.65 11.50 10.30
N ASP A 11 -31.60 11.46 9.38
CA ASP A 11 -31.94 10.22 8.68
C ASP A 11 -30.71 9.69 7.94
N ALA A 12 -29.96 10.57 7.28
CA ALA A 12 -28.75 10.19 6.58
C ALA A 12 -27.66 9.77 7.57
N ARG A 13 -27.47 10.57 8.62
CA ARG A 13 -26.36 10.34 9.57
C ARG A 13 -26.51 9.03 10.34
N VAL A 14 -27.74 8.68 10.73
CA VAL A 14 -27.98 7.42 11.46
C VAL A 14 -27.59 6.23 10.59
N LYS A 15 -27.97 6.24 9.32
CA LYS A 15 -27.63 5.15 8.40
C LYS A 15 -26.12 5.06 8.17
N MET A 16 -25.51 6.21 7.93
CA MET A 16 -24.07 6.27 7.71
C MET A 16 -23.30 5.71 8.90
N LEU A 17 -23.68 6.14 10.11
CA LEU A 17 -23.03 5.71 11.34
C LEU A 17 -23.19 4.20 11.56
N LYS A 18 -24.37 3.66 11.24
CA LYS A 18 -24.57 2.21 11.37
C LYS A 18 -23.60 1.45 10.50
N GLY A 19 -23.39 1.90 9.26
CA GLY A 19 -22.42 1.27 8.36
C GLY A 19 -21.00 1.35 8.89
N VAL A 20 -20.62 2.52 9.38
CA VAL A 20 -19.30 2.71 10.00
C VAL A 20 -19.09 1.71 11.13
N ASN A 21 -20.08 1.61 12.01
CA ASN A 21 -19.93 0.76 13.20
C ASN A 21 -19.93 -0.73 12.84
N ILE A 22 -20.71 -1.16 11.86
CA ILE A 22 -20.68 -2.57 11.45
C ILE A 22 -19.28 -2.93 10.95
N LEU A 23 -18.72 -2.11 10.07
CA LEU A 23 -17.40 -2.41 9.53
C LEU A 23 -16.32 -2.32 10.63
N ALA A 24 -16.31 -1.24 11.38
CA ALA A 24 -15.27 -1.02 12.38
C ALA A 24 -15.33 -2.05 13.49
N ASP A 25 -16.55 -2.42 13.95
CA ASP A 25 -16.67 -3.43 14.99
C ASP A 25 -16.13 -4.77 14.53
N ALA A 26 -16.32 -5.13 13.26
CA ALA A 26 -15.80 -6.38 12.72
C ALA A 26 -14.26 -6.35 12.63
N VAL A 27 -13.71 -5.21 12.20
CA VAL A 27 -12.26 -5.09 11.99
C VAL A 27 -11.51 -5.01 13.32
N LYS A 28 -12.05 -4.26 14.29
CA LYS A 28 -11.29 -3.93 15.50
C LYS A 28 -11.05 -5.11 16.43
N VAL A 29 -11.84 -6.19 16.30
CA VAL A 29 -11.59 -7.36 17.14
C VAL A 29 -10.26 -8.03 16.82
N THR A 30 -9.65 -7.71 15.67
CA THR A 30 -8.36 -8.27 15.28
C THR A 30 -7.17 -7.51 15.84
N LEU A 31 -7.38 -6.35 16.46
CA LEU A 31 -6.28 -5.44 16.85
C LEU A 31 -5.51 -5.96 18.07
N GLY A 32 -4.19 -5.85 18.00
CA GLY A 32 -3.30 -6.08 19.13
C GLY A 32 -2.85 -7.53 19.24
N PRO A 33 -1.97 -7.80 20.22
CA PRO A 33 -1.37 -9.14 20.33
C PRO A 33 -2.37 -10.23 20.73
N LYS A 34 -3.51 -9.84 21.32
CA LYS A 34 -4.58 -10.77 21.65
C LYS A 34 -5.83 -10.51 20.81
N GLY A 35 -5.62 -10.05 19.58
CA GLY A 35 -6.70 -9.91 18.62
C GLY A 35 -7.37 -11.24 18.35
N ARG A 36 -8.65 -11.17 18.00
CA ARG A 36 -9.50 -12.34 17.84
C ARG A 36 -9.67 -12.68 16.37
N ASN A 37 -10.03 -13.93 16.13
CA ASN A 37 -10.32 -14.42 14.78
C ASN A 37 -11.67 -13.92 14.27
N VAL A 38 -11.73 -13.73 12.96
CA VAL A 38 -12.99 -13.50 12.25
C VAL A 38 -13.15 -14.64 11.25
N VAL A 39 -14.36 -15.20 11.17
CA VAL A 39 -14.66 -16.31 10.26
C VAL A 39 -15.32 -15.74 9.02
N LEU A 40 -14.77 -16.04 7.86
CA LEU A 40 -15.27 -15.56 6.56
C LEU A 40 -15.85 -16.73 5.78
N ASP A 41 -17.12 -16.62 5.41
CA ASP A 41 -17.78 -17.64 4.60
C ASP A 41 -17.18 -17.65 3.19
N ARG A 42 -17.19 -18.83 2.57
CA ARG A 42 -16.70 -18.99 1.19
C ARG A 42 -17.77 -19.66 0.36
N ALA A 43 -17.88 -19.27 -0.91
CA ALA A 43 -18.83 -19.89 -1.83
C ALA A 43 -18.49 -21.36 -2.03
N TYR A 44 -17.21 -21.70 -2.02
CA TYR A 44 -16.74 -23.07 -2.19
C TYR A 44 -15.72 -23.38 -1.09
N GLY A 45 -15.83 -24.54 -0.50
CA GLY A 45 -14.90 -24.99 0.52
C GLY A 45 -15.25 -24.49 1.90
N ALA A 46 -14.35 -24.73 2.83
CA ALA A 46 -14.53 -24.38 4.23
C ALA A 46 -14.39 -22.87 4.45
N PRO A 47 -15.05 -22.35 5.49
CA PRO A 47 -14.84 -20.94 5.84
C PRO A 47 -13.38 -20.63 6.15
N THR A 48 -12.96 -19.41 5.85
CA THR A 48 -11.63 -18.92 6.14
C THR A 48 -11.63 -18.24 7.50
N ILE A 49 -10.58 -18.49 8.28
CA ILE A 49 -10.39 -17.85 9.58
C ILE A 49 -9.21 -16.91 9.47
N THR A 50 -9.39 -15.65 9.88
CA THR A 50 -8.35 -14.65 9.75
C THR A 50 -8.30 -13.72 10.95
N LYS A 51 -7.10 -13.22 11.26
CA LYS A 51 -6.90 -12.11 12.20
C LYS A 51 -6.47 -10.84 11.47
N ASP A 52 -6.47 -10.87 10.14
CA ASP A 52 -6.01 -9.73 9.35
C ASP A 52 -7.16 -8.75 9.13
N GLY A 53 -7.04 -7.55 9.71
CA GLY A 53 -8.09 -6.54 9.61
C GLY A 53 -8.36 -6.11 8.17
N VAL A 54 -7.34 -6.08 7.32
CA VAL A 54 -7.53 -5.73 5.91
C VAL A 54 -8.44 -6.75 5.23
N SER A 55 -8.19 -8.04 5.47
CA SER A 55 -8.99 -9.11 4.88
C SER A 55 -10.45 -9.04 5.35
N VAL A 56 -10.65 -8.71 6.63
CA VAL A 56 -12.00 -8.57 7.18
C VAL A 56 -12.72 -7.41 6.50
N ALA A 57 -12.05 -6.26 6.41
CA ALA A 57 -12.67 -5.07 5.81
C ALA A 57 -13.11 -5.33 4.37
N ARG A 58 -12.28 -6.03 3.60
CA ARG A 58 -12.59 -6.32 2.19
C ARG A 58 -13.89 -7.11 2.02
N GLU A 59 -14.22 -7.96 2.99
CA GLU A 59 -15.38 -8.84 2.88
C GLU A 59 -16.70 -8.13 3.15
N ILE A 60 -16.67 -6.93 3.74
CA ILE A 60 -17.89 -6.30 4.20
C ILE A 60 -18.54 -5.49 3.09
N GLU A 61 -19.75 -5.90 2.75
CA GLU A 61 -20.63 -5.23 1.79
C GLU A 61 -22.02 -5.32 2.39
N LEU A 62 -22.69 -4.19 2.58
CA LEU A 62 -23.98 -4.17 3.27
C LEU A 62 -25.12 -4.03 2.27
N GLU A 63 -26.23 -4.66 2.60
CA GLU A 63 -27.40 -4.66 1.72
C GLU A 63 -28.04 -3.28 1.61
N ASP A 64 -28.20 -2.58 2.73
CA ASP A 64 -28.74 -1.23 2.73
C ASP A 64 -27.69 -0.29 2.12
N LYS A 65 -28.07 0.41 1.08
CA LYS A 65 -27.11 1.22 0.32
C LYS A 65 -26.56 2.41 1.11
N PHE A 66 -27.38 3.00 1.98
CA PHE A 66 -26.91 4.11 2.81
C PHE A 66 -25.92 3.63 3.87
N GLU A 67 -26.25 2.53 4.53
CA GLU A 67 -25.33 1.93 5.49
C GLU A 67 -24.03 1.53 4.79
N ASN A 68 -24.14 0.98 3.59
CA ASN A 68 -22.95 0.56 2.85
C ASN A 68 -22.06 1.73 2.49
N MET A 69 -22.63 2.90 2.19
CA MET A 69 -21.79 4.07 1.92
C MET A 69 -20.93 4.42 3.13
N GLY A 70 -21.50 4.36 4.33
CA GLY A 70 -20.71 4.59 5.55
C GLY A 70 -19.59 3.57 5.70
N ALA A 71 -19.90 2.30 5.48
CA ALA A 71 -18.89 1.24 5.57
C ALA A 71 -17.78 1.44 4.55
N GLN A 72 -18.16 1.76 3.30
CA GLN A 72 -17.15 1.91 2.24
C GLN A 72 -16.24 3.13 2.46
N MET A 73 -16.76 4.20 3.06
CA MET A 73 -15.93 5.36 3.37
C MET A 73 -14.84 5.00 4.37
N VAL A 74 -15.16 4.20 5.39
CA VAL A 74 -14.14 3.75 6.35
C VAL A 74 -13.17 2.78 5.69
N LYS A 75 -13.67 1.91 4.82
CA LYS A 75 -12.81 1.01 4.05
C LYS A 75 -11.75 1.80 3.27
N GLU A 76 -12.15 2.92 2.69
CA GLU A 76 -11.22 3.76 1.92
C GLU A 76 -10.12 4.33 2.81
N VAL A 77 -10.44 4.72 4.05
CA VAL A 77 -9.45 5.19 5.02
C VAL A 77 -8.39 4.11 5.26
N ALA A 78 -8.87 2.89 5.48
CA ALA A 78 -7.97 1.77 5.73
C ALA A 78 -7.02 1.55 4.55
N SER A 79 -7.58 1.62 3.32
CA SER A 79 -6.76 1.46 2.11
C SER A 79 -5.72 2.57 1.99
N LYS A 80 -6.11 3.81 2.24
CA LYS A 80 -5.18 4.93 2.15
C LYS A 80 -4.05 4.82 3.17
N ALA A 81 -4.35 4.41 4.39
CA ALA A 81 -3.32 4.22 5.41
C ALA A 81 -2.32 3.16 4.97
N ASN A 82 -2.82 2.06 4.43
CA ASN A 82 -1.96 1.00 3.92
C ASN A 82 -1.11 1.46 2.74
N ASP A 83 -1.70 2.21 1.82
CA ASP A 83 -0.98 2.72 0.65
C ASP A 83 0.14 3.67 1.06
N ALA A 84 -0.12 4.54 2.04
CA ALA A 84 0.85 5.57 2.43
C ALA A 84 1.98 5.01 3.27
N ALA A 85 1.70 4.08 4.18
CA ALA A 85 2.68 3.64 5.18
C ALA A 85 2.90 2.13 5.22
N GLY A 86 2.14 1.37 4.46
CA GLY A 86 2.29 -0.09 4.41
C GLY A 86 1.65 -0.81 5.58
N ASP A 87 0.96 -0.09 6.45
CA ASP A 87 0.38 -0.67 7.67
C ASP A 87 -0.59 0.35 8.26
N GLY A 88 -1.17 0.02 9.41
CA GLY A 88 -2.01 0.95 10.16
C GLY A 88 -3.48 0.89 9.82
N THR A 89 -3.90 -0.09 9.04
CA THR A 89 -5.29 -0.25 8.60
C THR A 89 -6.26 -0.33 9.78
N THR A 90 -5.98 -1.23 10.72
CA THR A 90 -6.89 -1.45 11.85
C THR A 90 -6.91 -0.26 12.78
N THR A 91 -5.76 0.32 13.06
CA THR A 91 -5.67 1.52 13.91
C THR A 91 -6.43 2.68 13.28
N ALA A 92 -6.28 2.89 11.96
CA ALA A 92 -7.00 3.95 11.27
C ALA A 92 -8.52 3.74 11.36
N THR A 93 -8.96 2.51 11.22
CA THR A 93 -10.38 2.17 11.33
C THR A 93 -10.93 2.48 12.72
N VAL A 94 -10.19 2.09 13.74
CA VAL A 94 -10.59 2.35 15.14
C VAL A 94 -10.65 3.85 15.42
N LEU A 95 -9.66 4.60 14.95
CA LEU A 95 -9.64 6.06 15.13
C LEU A 95 -10.80 6.72 14.40
N ALA A 96 -11.06 6.31 13.16
CA ALA A 96 -12.17 6.90 12.40
C ALA A 96 -13.50 6.65 13.09
N GLN A 97 -13.73 5.43 13.56
CA GLN A 97 -14.95 5.10 14.29
C GLN A 97 -15.11 5.97 15.53
N ALA A 98 -14.05 6.12 16.30
CA ALA A 98 -14.12 6.89 17.54
C ALA A 98 -14.46 8.36 17.26
N ILE A 99 -13.83 8.95 16.25
CA ILE A 99 -14.08 10.37 15.93
C ILE A 99 -15.50 10.54 15.37
N VAL A 100 -15.93 9.65 14.49
CA VAL A 100 -17.27 9.76 13.87
C VAL A 100 -18.35 9.61 14.92
N ASN A 101 -18.24 8.63 15.81
CA ASN A 101 -19.26 8.42 16.84
C ASN A 101 -19.41 9.65 17.73
N GLU A 102 -18.30 10.18 18.24
CA GLU A 102 -18.35 11.35 19.11
C GLU A 102 -18.78 12.60 18.34
N GLY A 103 -18.29 12.76 17.12
CA GLY A 103 -18.66 13.91 16.30
C GLY A 103 -20.13 13.94 15.95
N LEU A 104 -20.70 12.80 15.56
CA LEU A 104 -22.11 12.75 15.21
C LEU A 104 -23.02 12.91 16.43
N LYS A 105 -22.58 12.49 17.62
CA LYS A 105 -23.30 12.82 18.85
C LYS A 105 -23.40 14.32 19.05
N ALA A 106 -22.27 15.02 18.83
CA ALA A 106 -22.25 16.47 19.00
C ALA A 106 -23.15 17.17 17.97
N VAL A 107 -23.14 16.68 16.73
CA VAL A 107 -24.01 17.23 15.68
C VAL A 107 -25.48 17.02 16.06
N ALA A 108 -25.83 15.83 16.55
CA ALA A 108 -27.19 15.53 16.97
C ALA A 108 -27.63 16.43 18.13
N ALA A 109 -26.68 16.87 18.96
CA ALA A 109 -26.95 17.80 20.06
C ALA A 109 -27.07 19.26 19.59
N GLY A 110 -26.93 19.51 18.30
CA GLY A 110 -27.12 20.84 17.72
C GLY A 110 -25.87 21.64 17.48
N MET A 111 -24.69 21.06 17.64
CA MET A 111 -23.45 21.78 17.41
C MET A 111 -23.17 21.91 15.93
N ASN A 112 -22.50 23.00 15.57
CA ASN A 112 -22.15 23.30 14.18
C ASN A 112 -21.09 22.29 13.71
N PRO A 113 -21.41 21.47 12.70
CA PRO A 113 -20.45 20.45 12.27
C PRO A 113 -19.18 21.02 11.65
N MET A 114 -19.26 22.18 11.00
CA MET A 114 -18.06 22.79 10.42
C MET A 114 -17.09 23.25 11.50
N ASP A 115 -17.61 23.80 12.60
CA ASP A 115 -16.74 24.19 13.71
C ASP A 115 -16.19 23.00 14.45
N LEU A 116 -16.99 21.92 14.60
CA LEU A 116 -16.46 20.68 15.16
C LEU A 116 -15.28 20.20 14.32
N LYS A 117 -15.44 20.20 12.98
CA LYS A 117 -14.36 19.76 12.09
C LYS A 117 -13.12 20.63 12.24
N ARG A 118 -13.29 21.95 12.35
CA ARG A 118 -12.15 22.85 12.54
C ARG A 118 -11.39 22.50 13.80
N GLY A 119 -12.11 22.21 14.89
CA GLY A 119 -11.48 21.81 16.14
C GLY A 119 -10.76 20.47 16.02
N ILE A 120 -11.39 19.50 15.38
CA ILE A 120 -10.76 18.20 15.16
C ILE A 120 -9.47 18.36 14.34
N ASP A 121 -9.53 19.13 13.26
CA ASP A 121 -8.36 19.34 12.40
C ASP A 121 -7.22 20.00 13.19
N LYS A 122 -7.55 20.97 14.03
CA LYS A 122 -6.55 21.65 14.84
C LYS A 122 -5.87 20.69 15.81
N ALA A 123 -6.65 19.86 16.50
CA ALA A 123 -6.09 18.89 17.45
C ALA A 123 -5.23 17.85 16.72
N VAL A 124 -5.71 17.37 15.58
CA VAL A 124 -4.97 16.33 14.84
C VAL A 124 -3.63 16.88 14.32
N ALA A 125 -3.63 18.10 13.78
CA ALA A 125 -2.39 18.71 13.33
C ALA A 125 -1.38 18.83 14.48
N ALA A 126 -1.85 19.23 15.67
CA ALA A 126 -0.98 19.34 16.82
C ALA A 126 -0.46 17.98 17.30
N VAL A 127 -1.31 16.95 17.28
CA VAL A 127 -0.88 15.60 17.66
C VAL A 127 0.15 15.06 16.67
N VAL A 128 -0.04 15.30 15.38
CA VAL A 128 0.93 14.86 14.38
C VAL A 128 2.30 15.51 14.65
N GLU A 129 2.31 16.80 14.95
CA GLU A 129 3.57 17.47 15.27
C GLU A 129 4.21 16.89 16.53
N GLU A 130 3.40 16.55 17.52
CA GLU A 130 3.92 15.97 18.75
C GLU A 130 4.44 14.54 18.51
N LEU A 131 3.78 13.77 17.64
CA LEU A 131 4.28 12.45 17.28
C LEU A 131 5.67 12.55 16.64
N LYS A 132 5.85 13.55 15.78
CA LYS A 132 7.17 13.77 15.17
C LYS A 132 8.19 14.16 16.23
N ALA A 133 7.79 14.96 17.20
CA ALA A 133 8.70 15.42 18.27
C ALA A 133 9.16 14.28 19.17
N ILE A 134 8.29 13.32 19.47
CA ILE A 134 8.67 12.19 20.35
C ILE A 134 9.29 11.04 19.57
N SER A 135 9.31 11.13 18.27
CA SER A 135 9.85 10.09 17.42
C SER A 135 11.35 9.92 17.65
N LYS A 136 11.81 8.68 17.65
CA LYS A 136 13.23 8.36 17.78
C LYS A 136 13.79 7.97 16.42
N PRO A 137 14.97 8.47 16.04
CA PRO A 137 15.54 8.14 14.73
C PRO A 137 15.86 6.65 14.59
N CYS A 138 15.82 6.17 13.36
CA CYS A 138 16.25 4.82 13.00
C CYS A 138 17.24 5.00 11.84
N GLU A 139 18.49 5.31 12.16
CA GLU A 139 19.47 5.73 11.16
C GLU A 139 20.70 4.83 11.07
N THR A 140 21.20 4.34 12.19
CA THR A 140 22.39 3.50 12.17
C THR A 140 22.06 2.08 11.76
N SER A 141 23.08 1.36 11.30
CA SER A 141 22.90 -0.04 10.91
C SER A 141 22.37 -0.87 12.08
N LYS A 142 22.83 -0.60 13.29
CA LYS A 142 22.36 -1.30 14.47
C LYS A 142 20.90 -1.00 14.77
N GLU A 143 20.49 0.27 14.63
CA GLU A 143 19.09 0.64 14.84
C GLU A 143 18.19 -0.01 13.79
N ILE A 144 18.64 -0.04 12.55
CA ILE A 144 17.89 -0.68 11.46
C ILE A 144 17.72 -2.17 11.74
N GLU A 145 18.80 -2.81 12.17
CA GLU A 145 18.75 -4.24 12.52
C GLU A 145 17.77 -4.50 13.66
N GLN A 146 17.76 -3.64 14.67
CA GLN A 146 16.87 -3.80 15.81
C GLN A 146 15.40 -3.67 15.39
N VAL A 147 15.09 -2.65 14.58
CA VAL A 147 13.72 -2.46 14.10
C VAL A 147 13.29 -3.63 13.20
N GLY A 148 14.19 -4.07 12.33
CA GLY A 148 13.89 -5.19 11.45
C GLY A 148 13.65 -6.48 12.21
N THR A 149 14.43 -6.71 13.27
CA THR A 149 14.27 -7.89 14.12
C THR A 149 12.92 -7.85 14.83
N ILE A 150 12.58 -6.73 15.45
CA ILE A 150 11.32 -6.58 16.16
C ILE A 150 10.14 -6.75 15.21
N SER A 151 10.22 -6.14 14.03
CA SER A 151 9.16 -6.19 13.05
C SER A 151 8.98 -7.60 12.44
N ALA A 152 10.00 -8.44 12.58
CA ALA A 152 9.97 -9.83 12.12
C ALA A 152 9.71 -10.80 13.26
N ASN A 153 8.97 -10.38 14.27
CA ASN A 153 8.63 -11.22 15.42
C ASN A 153 9.88 -11.77 16.14
N SER A 154 10.86 -10.89 16.33
CA SER A 154 12.11 -11.19 17.05
C SER A 154 13.06 -12.11 16.29
N ASP A 155 12.92 -12.19 14.98
CA ASP A 155 13.85 -12.97 14.15
C ASP A 155 15.05 -12.10 13.80
N SER A 156 16.17 -12.31 14.50
CA SER A 156 17.37 -11.49 14.30
C SER A 156 18.02 -11.70 12.94
N THR A 157 17.84 -12.87 12.35
CA THR A 157 18.39 -13.15 11.02
C THR A 157 17.76 -12.21 9.98
N VAL A 158 16.45 -12.02 10.09
CA VAL A 158 15.74 -11.12 9.19
C VAL A 158 16.22 -9.67 9.37
N GLY A 159 16.36 -9.23 10.63
CA GLY A 159 16.86 -7.89 10.90
C GLY A 159 18.26 -7.66 10.32
N GLN A 160 19.14 -8.65 10.45
CA GLN A 160 20.49 -8.57 9.91
C GLN A 160 20.47 -8.46 8.39
N LEU A 161 19.65 -9.26 7.72
CA LEU A 161 19.56 -9.21 6.26
C LEU A 161 19.07 -7.86 5.76
N ILE A 162 18.07 -7.31 6.42
CA ILE A 162 17.54 -6.00 6.02
C ILE A 162 18.60 -4.91 6.20
N ALA A 163 19.30 -4.93 7.35
CA ALA A 163 20.35 -3.94 7.60
C ALA A 163 21.48 -4.07 6.58
N GLN A 164 21.89 -5.30 6.26
CA GLN A 164 22.93 -5.53 5.27
C GLN A 164 22.49 -5.05 3.88
N ALA A 165 21.24 -5.32 3.51
CA ALA A 165 20.71 -4.87 2.22
C ALA A 165 20.73 -3.35 2.13
N MET A 166 20.30 -2.66 3.18
CA MET A 166 20.29 -1.20 3.17
C MET A 166 21.71 -0.62 3.14
N GLU A 167 22.65 -1.31 3.78
CA GLU A 167 24.03 -0.87 3.74
C GLU A 167 24.59 -0.96 2.31
N LYS A 168 24.22 -2.01 1.58
CA LYS A 168 24.77 -2.23 0.24
C LYS A 168 24.13 -1.34 -0.82
N VAL A 169 22.83 -1.12 -0.77
CA VAL A 169 22.14 -0.34 -1.81
C VAL A 169 21.66 1.02 -1.33
N GLY A 170 21.87 1.36 -0.06
CA GLY A 170 21.40 2.61 0.50
C GLY A 170 20.01 2.46 1.13
N LYS A 171 19.72 3.37 2.04
CA LYS A 171 18.44 3.31 2.76
C LYS A 171 17.24 3.47 1.84
N GLU A 172 17.41 4.20 0.75
CA GLU A 172 16.35 4.39 -0.24
C GLU A 172 16.52 3.47 -1.45
N GLY A 173 17.52 2.59 -1.42
CA GLY A 173 17.78 1.68 -2.51
C GLY A 173 16.70 0.62 -2.68
N VAL A 174 16.75 -0.07 -3.79
CA VAL A 174 15.73 -1.07 -4.11
C VAL A 174 16.09 -2.39 -3.45
N ILE A 175 15.15 -2.93 -2.68
CA ILE A 175 15.30 -4.22 -2.00
C ILE A 175 14.07 -5.06 -2.35
N THR A 176 14.31 -6.28 -2.81
CA THR A 176 13.24 -7.22 -3.13
C THR A 176 13.42 -8.50 -2.33
N VAL A 177 12.35 -9.24 -2.17
CA VAL A 177 12.35 -10.50 -1.44
C VAL A 177 11.84 -11.59 -2.38
N GLU A 178 12.54 -12.72 -2.41
CA GLU A 178 12.11 -13.83 -3.25
C GLU A 178 12.42 -15.16 -2.58
N ASP A 179 11.85 -16.22 -3.13
CA ASP A 179 12.10 -17.57 -2.63
C ASP A 179 13.53 -17.97 -2.92
N GLY A 180 14.22 -18.47 -1.92
CA GLY A 180 15.53 -19.06 -2.11
C GLY A 180 15.43 -20.51 -2.56
N THR A 181 16.57 -21.10 -2.81
CA THR A 181 16.63 -22.49 -3.26
C THR A 181 17.13 -23.46 -2.20
N GLY A 182 17.52 -22.95 -1.04
CA GLY A 182 18.10 -23.78 0.00
C GLY A 182 17.53 -23.51 1.37
N LEU A 183 18.23 -24.06 2.37
CA LEU A 183 17.82 -23.91 3.76
C LEU A 183 18.15 -22.56 4.33
N GLU A 184 19.21 -21.92 3.84
CA GLU A 184 19.70 -20.69 4.41
C GLU A 184 19.24 -19.48 3.61
N ASP A 185 19.06 -18.39 4.34
CA ASP A 185 18.79 -17.10 3.71
C ASP A 185 20.06 -16.58 3.05
N ALA A 186 19.88 -15.78 2.00
CA ALA A 186 21.00 -15.18 1.28
C ALA A 186 20.66 -13.78 0.84
N LEU A 187 21.70 -13.00 0.60
CA LEU A 187 21.56 -11.65 0.08
C LEU A 187 22.47 -11.51 -1.13
N ASP A 188 21.91 -11.15 -2.27
CA ASP A 188 22.67 -10.83 -3.48
C ASP A 188 22.38 -9.41 -3.90
N VAL A 189 23.38 -8.76 -4.49
CA VAL A 189 23.16 -7.48 -5.14
C VAL A 189 23.39 -7.68 -6.64
N VAL A 190 22.40 -7.33 -7.42
CA VAL A 190 22.41 -7.56 -8.87
C VAL A 190 22.15 -6.26 -9.62
N GLU A 191 22.46 -6.25 -10.91
CA GLU A 191 22.12 -5.12 -11.76
C GLU A 191 20.62 -5.04 -11.91
N GLY A 192 20.08 -3.83 -11.87
CA GLY A 192 18.64 -3.66 -12.00
C GLY A 192 18.25 -2.22 -11.70
N MET A 193 16.96 -1.96 -11.84
CA MET A 193 16.46 -0.64 -11.48
C MET A 193 14.97 -0.69 -11.19
N GLN A 194 14.50 0.32 -10.47
CA GLN A 194 13.08 0.53 -10.23
C GLN A 194 12.69 1.92 -10.72
N PHE A 195 11.55 2.00 -11.39
CA PHE A 195 11.00 3.31 -11.77
C PHE A 195 9.52 3.37 -11.41
N ASP A 196 9.01 4.58 -11.27
CA ASP A 196 7.69 4.83 -10.68
C ASP A 196 6.55 4.78 -11.71
N ARG A 197 6.44 3.64 -12.40
CA ARG A 197 5.33 3.35 -13.30
C ARG A 197 4.75 1.99 -12.93
N GLY A 198 3.45 1.93 -12.73
CA GLY A 198 2.78 0.68 -12.44
C GLY A 198 2.17 0.05 -13.68
N TYR A 199 1.51 -1.09 -13.49
CA TYR A 199 0.88 -1.77 -14.62
C TYR A 199 -0.25 -0.92 -15.21
N LEU A 200 -0.39 -1.01 -16.54
CA LEU A 200 -1.43 -0.24 -17.23
C LEU A 200 -2.83 -0.80 -17.01
N SER A 201 -2.93 -2.03 -16.54
CA SER A 201 -4.21 -2.63 -16.20
C SER A 201 -4.05 -3.58 -15.03
N PRO A 202 -4.96 -3.53 -14.03
CA PRO A 202 -4.91 -4.48 -12.93
C PRO A 202 -5.21 -5.91 -13.37
N TYR A 203 -5.76 -6.09 -14.57
CA TYR A 203 -6.01 -7.43 -15.09
C TYR A 203 -4.73 -8.17 -15.47
N PHE A 204 -3.59 -7.48 -15.52
CA PHE A 204 -2.30 -8.15 -15.68
C PHE A 204 -1.83 -8.84 -14.40
N ILE A 205 -2.38 -8.50 -13.24
CA ILE A 205 -1.93 -9.06 -11.97
C ILE A 205 -1.98 -10.58 -12.00
N ASN A 206 -0.86 -11.22 -11.65
CA ASN A 206 -0.80 -12.67 -11.52
C ASN A 206 -0.42 -13.13 -10.12
N LYS A 207 -0.22 -12.19 -9.20
CA LYS A 207 -0.04 -12.47 -7.77
C LYS A 207 -1.09 -11.66 -7.02
N PRO A 208 -2.33 -12.18 -6.94
CA PRO A 208 -3.43 -11.37 -6.39
C PRO A 208 -3.23 -10.93 -4.94
N GLU A 209 -2.62 -11.77 -4.12
CA GLU A 209 -2.42 -11.44 -2.71
C GLU A 209 -1.50 -10.24 -2.53
N ALA A 210 -0.48 -10.14 -3.37
CA ALA A 210 0.47 -9.03 -3.32
C ALA A 210 0.01 -7.84 -4.18
N GLY A 211 -0.95 -8.07 -5.09
CA GLY A 211 -1.39 -7.05 -6.02
C GLY A 211 -0.35 -6.74 -7.08
N THR A 212 0.46 -7.71 -7.46
CA THR A 212 1.58 -7.50 -8.38
C THR A 212 1.53 -8.40 -9.61
N VAL A 213 2.30 -7.99 -10.60
CA VAL A 213 2.65 -8.83 -11.75
C VAL A 213 4.09 -9.26 -11.54
N GLU A 214 4.37 -10.58 -11.62
CA GLU A 214 5.73 -11.09 -11.55
C GLU A 214 6.01 -11.89 -12.79
N LEU A 215 7.06 -11.52 -13.53
CA LEU A 215 7.47 -12.19 -14.75
C LEU A 215 8.84 -12.82 -14.54
N GLU A 216 8.95 -14.11 -14.81
CA GLU A 216 10.20 -14.85 -14.65
C GLU A 216 10.87 -14.99 -16.01
N ASN A 217 12.12 -14.54 -16.08
CA ASN A 217 12.92 -14.57 -17.31
C ASN A 217 12.22 -13.90 -18.49
N PRO A 218 11.67 -12.70 -18.31
CA PRO A 218 10.90 -12.08 -19.40
C PRO A 218 11.80 -11.49 -20.47
N TYR A 219 11.22 -11.38 -21.68
CA TYR A 219 11.70 -10.44 -22.67
C TYR A 219 11.15 -9.06 -22.34
N ILE A 220 11.86 -8.01 -22.74
CA ILE A 220 11.46 -6.63 -22.49
C ILE A 220 11.51 -5.86 -23.81
N LEU A 221 10.35 -5.34 -24.21
CA LEU A 221 10.22 -4.54 -25.43
C LEU A 221 10.17 -3.07 -25.02
N LEU A 222 11.05 -2.27 -25.61
CA LEU A 222 11.16 -0.84 -25.34
C LEU A 222 10.74 -0.06 -26.57
N VAL A 223 9.69 0.74 -26.46
CA VAL A 223 9.11 1.46 -27.61
C VAL A 223 8.97 2.93 -27.28
N ASP A 224 9.57 3.78 -28.12
CA ASP A 224 9.51 5.23 -27.91
C ASP A 224 8.37 5.83 -28.73
N LYS A 225 7.17 5.35 -28.48
CA LYS A 225 5.94 5.94 -29.05
C LYS A 225 4.73 5.35 -28.32
N LYS A 226 3.57 5.96 -28.59
CA LYS A 226 2.29 5.40 -28.13
C LYS A 226 1.89 4.26 -29.07
N VAL A 227 1.39 3.17 -28.50
CA VAL A 227 0.93 2.03 -29.27
C VAL A 227 -0.58 1.88 -29.08
N SER A 228 -1.34 2.01 -30.17
CA SER A 228 -2.79 1.82 -30.11
C SER A 228 -3.27 0.72 -31.08
N ASN A 229 -2.43 0.31 -32.02
CA ASN A 229 -2.77 -0.70 -33.02
C ASN A 229 -2.08 -2.02 -32.67
N ILE A 230 -2.87 -3.00 -32.28
CA ILE A 230 -2.32 -4.30 -31.83
C ILE A 230 -1.52 -5.00 -32.97
N ARG A 231 -1.83 -4.70 -34.23
CA ARG A 231 -1.11 -5.31 -35.34
C ARG A 231 0.39 -5.04 -35.29
N GLU A 232 0.78 -3.88 -34.78
CA GLU A 232 2.19 -3.54 -34.64
C GLU A 232 2.91 -4.47 -33.67
N LEU A 233 2.21 -5.01 -32.68
CA LEU A 233 2.78 -5.89 -31.67
C LEU A 233 2.76 -7.35 -32.03
N LEU A 234 1.96 -7.74 -33.06
CA LEU A 234 1.77 -9.16 -33.34
C LEU A 234 3.06 -9.92 -33.61
N PRO A 235 4.00 -9.40 -34.41
CA PRO A 235 5.24 -10.18 -34.64
C PRO A 235 6.01 -10.44 -33.34
N VAL A 236 6.12 -9.45 -32.47
CA VAL A 236 6.81 -9.63 -31.18
C VAL A 236 6.06 -10.62 -30.31
N LEU A 237 4.72 -10.48 -30.25
CA LEU A 237 3.91 -11.39 -29.45
C LEU A 237 4.04 -12.83 -29.92
N GLU A 238 4.05 -13.05 -31.22
CA GLU A 238 4.23 -14.39 -31.79
C GLU A 238 5.60 -14.94 -31.44
N GLY A 239 6.64 -14.10 -31.52
CA GLY A 239 7.99 -14.51 -31.18
C GLY A 239 8.14 -14.95 -29.74
N VAL A 240 7.60 -14.15 -28.80
CA VAL A 240 7.74 -14.50 -27.39
C VAL A 240 6.87 -15.70 -27.02
N ALA A 241 5.71 -15.84 -27.64
CA ALA A 241 4.86 -17.02 -27.45
C ALA A 241 5.57 -18.29 -27.87
N LYS A 242 6.23 -18.26 -29.04
CA LYS A 242 7.01 -19.40 -29.51
C LYS A 242 8.18 -19.71 -28.58
N ALA A 243 8.82 -18.68 -28.04
CA ALA A 243 9.94 -18.86 -27.11
C ALA A 243 9.47 -19.35 -25.72
N GLY A 244 8.18 -19.26 -25.44
CA GLY A 244 7.64 -19.71 -24.19
C GLY A 244 8.00 -18.82 -23.02
N LYS A 245 8.28 -17.54 -23.28
CA LYS A 245 8.70 -16.60 -22.24
C LYS A 245 7.68 -15.46 -22.08
N PRO A 246 7.59 -14.88 -20.90
CA PRO A 246 6.74 -13.70 -20.74
C PRO A 246 7.36 -12.47 -21.37
N LEU A 247 6.55 -11.44 -21.54
CA LEU A 247 6.96 -10.19 -22.15
C LEU A 247 6.53 -9.01 -21.30
N LEU A 248 7.45 -8.09 -21.04
CA LEU A 248 7.14 -6.76 -20.50
C LEU A 248 7.25 -5.76 -21.62
N ILE A 249 6.22 -4.96 -21.84
CA ILE A 249 6.25 -3.88 -22.82
C ILE A 249 6.35 -2.56 -22.07
N ILE A 250 7.39 -1.77 -22.38
CA ILE A 250 7.59 -0.43 -21.84
C ILE A 250 7.50 0.53 -23.02
N ALA A 251 6.44 1.33 -23.06
CA ALA A 251 6.16 2.22 -24.17
C ALA A 251 5.72 3.58 -23.64
N GLU A 252 5.70 4.59 -24.50
CA GLU A 252 5.17 5.89 -24.09
C GLU A 252 3.76 5.72 -23.54
N ASP A 253 2.93 4.93 -24.18
CA ASP A 253 1.64 4.51 -23.68
C ASP A 253 1.17 3.34 -24.52
N ILE A 254 0.24 2.55 -23.99
CA ILE A 254 -0.48 1.54 -24.76
C ILE A 254 -1.95 1.78 -24.46
N GLU A 255 -2.71 2.03 -25.49
CA GLU A 255 -4.08 2.51 -25.29
C GLU A 255 -5.06 1.82 -26.21
N GLY A 256 -6.32 1.99 -25.91
CA GLY A 256 -7.42 1.54 -26.73
C GLY A 256 -7.44 0.05 -26.97
N GLU A 257 -7.61 -0.30 -28.25
CA GLU A 257 -7.73 -1.67 -28.70
C GLU A 257 -6.47 -2.50 -28.38
N ALA A 258 -5.29 -1.89 -28.48
CA ALA A 258 -4.06 -2.62 -28.22
C ALA A 258 -4.00 -3.10 -26.78
N LEU A 259 -4.32 -2.20 -25.82
CA LEU A 259 -4.31 -2.59 -24.42
C LEU A 259 -5.37 -3.65 -24.12
N ALA A 260 -6.57 -3.46 -24.64
CA ALA A 260 -7.67 -4.40 -24.42
C ALA A 260 -7.30 -5.80 -24.95
N THR A 261 -6.68 -5.86 -26.11
CA THR A 261 -6.29 -7.14 -26.69
C THR A 261 -5.21 -7.84 -25.87
N LEU A 262 -4.22 -7.08 -25.39
CA LEU A 262 -3.19 -7.64 -24.51
C LEU A 262 -3.80 -8.23 -23.25
N VAL A 263 -4.73 -7.50 -22.63
CA VAL A 263 -5.40 -7.96 -21.42
C VAL A 263 -6.16 -9.26 -21.66
N VAL A 264 -6.97 -9.29 -22.73
CA VAL A 264 -7.78 -10.47 -23.04
C VAL A 264 -6.89 -11.70 -23.28
N ASN A 265 -5.83 -11.55 -24.06
CA ASN A 265 -4.97 -12.69 -24.38
C ASN A 265 -4.18 -13.17 -23.16
N THR A 266 -3.81 -12.25 -22.27
CA THR A 266 -3.15 -12.63 -21.04
C THR A 266 -4.11 -13.40 -20.13
N MET A 267 -5.36 -12.93 -20.01
CA MET A 267 -6.36 -13.60 -19.19
C MET A 267 -6.70 -14.98 -19.71
N ARG A 268 -6.65 -15.16 -21.05
CA ARG A 268 -6.90 -16.46 -21.65
C ARG A 268 -5.69 -17.40 -21.60
N GLY A 269 -4.54 -16.90 -21.16
CA GLY A 269 -3.34 -17.72 -21.06
C GLY A 269 -2.62 -17.96 -22.38
N ILE A 270 -2.98 -17.23 -23.42
CA ILE A 270 -2.34 -17.39 -24.73
C ILE A 270 -0.92 -16.86 -24.72
N VAL A 271 -0.71 -15.73 -24.04
CA VAL A 271 0.61 -15.12 -23.89
C VAL A 271 0.65 -14.48 -22.49
N LYS A 272 1.84 -14.46 -21.89
CA LYS A 272 2.02 -13.84 -20.58
C LYS A 272 2.69 -12.48 -20.80
N VAL A 273 1.89 -11.43 -20.76
CA VAL A 273 2.35 -10.07 -21.06
C VAL A 273 1.92 -9.12 -19.97
N ALA A 274 2.74 -8.10 -19.73
CA ALA A 274 2.34 -6.94 -18.97
C ALA A 274 2.87 -5.70 -19.66
N ALA A 275 2.23 -4.57 -19.40
CA ALA A 275 2.60 -3.32 -20.04
C ALA A 275 2.63 -2.20 -19.02
N VAL A 276 3.63 -1.32 -19.15
CA VAL A 276 3.78 -0.14 -18.32
C VAL A 276 4.18 1.04 -19.20
N LYS A 277 3.97 2.24 -18.71
CA LYS A 277 4.46 3.43 -19.39
C LYS A 277 5.95 3.62 -19.11
N ALA A 278 6.65 4.17 -20.10
CA ALA A 278 8.04 4.55 -19.93
C ALA A 278 8.15 5.68 -18.90
N PRO A 279 9.22 5.69 -18.08
CA PRO A 279 9.40 6.75 -17.10
C PRO A 279 9.81 8.07 -17.75
N GLY A 280 9.43 9.17 -17.11
CA GLY A 280 9.80 10.50 -17.58
C GLY A 280 8.92 11.00 -18.72
N PHE A 281 9.31 12.13 -19.25
CA PHE A 281 8.59 12.79 -20.35
C PHE A 281 9.60 13.37 -21.33
N GLY A 282 9.21 13.44 -22.60
CA GLY A 282 10.01 14.09 -23.63
C GLY A 282 11.40 13.48 -23.79
N ASP A 283 12.42 14.32 -23.84
CA ASP A 283 13.81 13.87 -24.02
C ASP A 283 14.28 13.04 -22.83
N ARG A 284 13.77 13.34 -21.63
CA ARG A 284 14.15 12.57 -20.46
C ARG A 284 13.61 11.14 -20.56
N ARG A 285 12.39 10.98 -21.10
CA ARG A 285 11.83 9.65 -21.33
C ARG A 285 12.70 8.86 -22.31
N LYS A 286 13.16 9.52 -23.37
CA LYS A 286 14.03 8.86 -24.35
C LYS A 286 15.34 8.40 -23.71
N ALA A 287 15.92 9.25 -22.86
CA ALA A 287 17.16 8.92 -22.17
C ALA A 287 16.97 7.76 -21.22
N MET A 288 15.86 7.76 -20.49
CA MET A 288 15.57 6.68 -19.53
C MET A 288 15.29 5.36 -20.24
N LEU A 289 14.62 5.39 -21.39
CA LEU A 289 14.46 4.17 -22.18
C LEU A 289 15.81 3.61 -22.59
N GLN A 290 16.75 4.47 -23.00
CA GLN A 290 18.10 4.02 -23.34
C GLN A 290 18.82 3.44 -22.12
N ASP A 291 18.63 4.03 -20.95
CA ASP A 291 19.20 3.49 -19.71
C ASP A 291 18.70 2.05 -19.48
N ILE A 292 17.40 1.84 -19.68
CA ILE A 292 16.82 0.50 -19.52
C ILE A 292 17.35 -0.44 -20.58
N ALA A 293 17.50 0.04 -21.81
CA ALA A 293 18.01 -0.78 -22.89
C ALA A 293 19.42 -1.30 -22.57
N ILE A 294 20.27 -0.43 -22.06
CA ILE A 294 21.65 -0.82 -21.70
C ILE A 294 21.61 -1.83 -20.54
N LEU A 295 20.75 -1.59 -19.57
CA LEU A 295 20.63 -2.49 -18.43
C LEU A 295 20.18 -3.90 -18.83
N THR A 296 19.35 -4.01 -19.85
CA THR A 296 18.73 -5.29 -20.23
C THR A 296 19.26 -5.86 -21.55
N ALA A 297 20.22 -5.20 -22.16
CA ALA A 297 20.76 -5.55 -23.47
C ALA A 297 19.70 -5.51 -24.57
N GLY A 298 18.76 -4.58 -24.44
CA GLY A 298 17.70 -4.37 -25.44
C GLY A 298 18.00 -3.20 -26.35
N THR A 299 17.11 -2.98 -27.28
CA THR A 299 17.17 -1.87 -28.23
C THR A 299 15.87 -1.09 -28.15
N VAL A 300 15.96 0.23 -28.03
CA VAL A 300 14.76 1.07 -28.04
C VAL A 300 14.26 1.14 -29.50
N ILE A 301 13.02 0.73 -29.71
CA ILE A 301 12.38 0.86 -31.03
C ILE A 301 11.91 2.30 -31.15
N SER A 302 12.55 3.04 -32.04
CA SER A 302 12.28 4.46 -32.23
C SER A 302 12.05 4.75 -33.71
N GLU A 303 10.89 5.31 -34.01
CA GLU A 303 10.56 5.69 -35.40
C GLU A 303 11.42 6.86 -35.86
N GLU A 304 11.92 7.68 -34.93
CA GLU A 304 12.76 8.82 -35.29
C GLU A 304 14.05 8.38 -35.99
N ILE A 305 14.54 7.19 -35.70
CA ILE A 305 15.74 6.65 -36.34
C ILE A 305 15.42 5.58 -37.36
N GLY A 306 14.16 5.52 -37.79
CA GLY A 306 13.75 4.66 -38.86
C GLY A 306 13.37 3.24 -38.48
N MET A 307 13.25 2.95 -37.21
CA MET A 307 12.84 1.61 -36.75
C MET A 307 11.33 1.48 -36.76
N GLU A 308 10.84 0.33 -37.21
CA GLU A 308 9.41 0.04 -37.17
C GLU A 308 9.12 -1.06 -36.17
N LEU A 309 8.12 -0.85 -35.34
CA LEU A 309 7.76 -1.84 -34.32
C LEU A 309 7.37 -3.18 -34.92
N GLU A 310 6.67 -3.16 -36.05
CA GLU A 310 6.24 -4.39 -36.73
C GLU A 310 7.40 -5.27 -37.19
N LYS A 311 8.57 -4.67 -37.37
CA LYS A 311 9.76 -5.40 -37.83
C LYS A 311 10.68 -5.85 -36.71
N ALA A 312 10.31 -5.55 -35.46
CA ALA A 312 11.12 -5.95 -34.31
C ALA A 312 11.11 -7.48 -34.17
N THR A 313 12.27 -8.01 -33.83
CA THR A 313 12.44 -9.43 -33.56
C THR A 313 12.92 -9.61 -32.13
N LEU A 314 13.07 -10.88 -31.71
CA LEU A 314 13.57 -11.17 -30.38
C LEU A 314 14.96 -10.57 -30.14
N GLU A 315 15.72 -10.33 -31.20
CA GLU A 315 17.06 -9.76 -31.05
C GLU A 315 17.05 -8.34 -30.50
N GLU A 316 16.00 -7.56 -30.74
CA GLU A 316 15.88 -6.22 -30.20
C GLU A 316 15.39 -6.20 -28.76
N LEU A 317 14.85 -7.31 -28.27
CA LEU A 317 14.25 -7.34 -26.94
C LEU A 317 15.33 -7.45 -25.86
N GLY A 318 15.16 -6.69 -24.79
CA GLY A 318 15.97 -6.87 -23.61
C GLY A 318 15.52 -8.08 -22.82
N GLN A 319 16.32 -8.45 -21.82
CA GLN A 319 16.00 -9.57 -20.94
C GLN A 319 16.45 -9.28 -19.52
N ALA A 320 15.79 -9.90 -18.56
CA ALA A 320 16.17 -9.85 -17.16
C ALA A 320 15.78 -11.17 -16.54
N LYS A 321 16.31 -11.44 -15.35
CA LYS A 321 15.94 -12.65 -14.64
C LYS A 321 14.50 -12.57 -14.15
N ARG A 322 14.08 -11.36 -13.72
CA ARG A 322 12.75 -11.21 -13.12
C ARG A 322 12.30 -9.75 -13.22
N VAL A 323 11.00 -9.56 -13.35
CA VAL A 323 10.38 -8.22 -13.29
C VAL A 323 9.20 -8.30 -12.33
N VAL A 324 9.08 -7.30 -11.45
CA VAL A 324 7.95 -7.17 -10.55
C VAL A 324 7.29 -5.81 -10.79
N ILE A 325 5.99 -5.83 -11.04
CA ILE A 325 5.23 -4.60 -11.28
C ILE A 325 4.13 -4.49 -10.24
N SER A 326 4.12 -3.38 -9.51
CA SER A 326 3.05 -3.09 -8.58
C SER A 326 2.15 -2.01 -9.18
N LYS A 327 1.21 -1.55 -8.38
CA LYS A 327 0.32 -0.47 -8.79
C LYS A 327 1.10 0.79 -9.18
N ASP A 328 2.23 1.06 -8.52
CA ASP A 328 2.95 2.31 -8.70
C ASP A 328 4.37 2.17 -9.23
N ASN A 329 4.94 0.97 -9.25
CA ASN A 329 6.36 0.78 -9.56
C ASN A 329 6.61 -0.41 -10.44
N THR A 330 7.67 -0.32 -11.26
CA THR A 330 8.22 -1.44 -12.02
C THR A 330 9.65 -1.65 -11.57
N THR A 331 10.00 -2.89 -11.19
CA THR A 331 11.34 -3.26 -10.76
C THR A 331 11.90 -4.32 -11.71
N ILE A 332 13.02 -4.00 -12.35
CA ILE A 332 13.74 -4.93 -13.22
C ILE A 332 14.90 -5.49 -12.40
N ILE A 333 14.95 -6.81 -12.27
CA ILE A 333 15.90 -7.48 -11.40
C ILE A 333 16.81 -8.35 -12.24
N ASP A 334 18.12 -8.10 -12.14
CA ASP A 334 19.16 -8.88 -12.80
C ASP A 334 19.01 -8.83 -14.33
N GLY A 335 19.10 -7.63 -14.88
CA GLY A 335 19.13 -7.45 -16.31
C GLY A 335 20.40 -8.08 -16.92
N ILE A 336 20.30 -8.53 -18.16
CA ILE A 336 21.42 -9.22 -18.79
C ILE A 336 22.46 -8.28 -19.42
N GLY A 337 22.27 -6.97 -19.26
CA GLY A 337 23.21 -6.00 -19.83
C GLY A 337 24.65 -6.22 -19.36
N ASP A 338 25.59 -5.90 -20.24
CA ASP A 338 27.00 -6.02 -19.95
C ASP A 338 27.40 -4.98 -18.92
N GLU A 339 28.07 -5.41 -17.86
CA GLU A 339 28.50 -4.52 -16.77
C GLU A 339 29.36 -3.37 -17.32
N THR A 340 30.22 -3.63 -18.29
CA THR A 340 31.05 -2.59 -18.91
C THR A 340 30.20 -1.53 -19.60
N GLN A 341 29.17 -1.94 -20.29
CA GLN A 341 28.24 -1.02 -20.95
C GLN A 341 27.49 -0.16 -19.93
N ILE A 342 27.06 -0.78 -18.85
CA ILE A 342 26.34 -0.06 -17.79
C ILE A 342 27.25 0.99 -17.17
N LYS A 343 28.50 0.61 -16.84
CA LYS A 343 29.46 1.56 -16.27
C LYS A 343 29.78 2.69 -17.23
N GLY A 344 29.87 2.39 -18.54
CA GLY A 344 30.07 3.41 -19.55
C GLY A 344 28.92 4.39 -19.61
N ARG A 345 27.70 3.90 -19.49
CA ARG A 345 26.52 4.78 -19.49
C ARG A 345 26.52 5.69 -18.25
N VAL A 346 26.85 5.12 -17.10
CA VAL A 346 26.96 5.91 -15.85
C VAL A 346 28.01 7.01 -16.00
N ALA A 347 29.17 6.68 -16.55
CA ALA A 347 30.23 7.68 -16.77
C ALA A 347 29.76 8.79 -17.70
N GLN A 348 29.04 8.43 -18.74
CA GLN A 348 28.49 9.40 -19.69
C GLN A 348 27.53 10.37 -19.00
N ILE A 349 26.64 9.84 -18.15
CA ILE A 349 25.68 10.67 -17.43
C ILE A 349 26.41 11.57 -16.43
N ARG A 350 27.42 11.05 -15.75
CA ARG A 350 28.20 11.86 -14.81
C ARG A 350 28.89 13.03 -15.52
N GLN A 351 29.37 12.80 -16.75
CA GLN A 351 29.95 13.88 -17.53
C GLN A 351 28.89 14.95 -17.85
N GLN A 352 27.67 14.52 -18.16
CA GLN A 352 26.59 15.46 -18.40
C GLN A 352 26.27 16.29 -17.16
N ILE A 353 26.38 15.70 -15.97
CA ILE A 353 26.19 16.44 -14.72
C ILE A 353 27.22 17.55 -14.59
N GLU A 354 28.48 17.24 -14.88
CA GLU A 354 29.55 18.24 -14.79
C GLU A 354 29.36 19.35 -15.82
N ASP A 355 28.85 19.03 -16.99
CA ASP A 355 28.64 20.00 -18.05
C ASP A 355 27.39 20.84 -17.86
N SER A 356 26.48 20.43 -17.00
CA SER A 356 25.20 21.12 -16.82
C SER A 356 25.36 22.34 -15.93
N THR A 357 24.61 23.42 -16.26
CA THR A 357 24.57 24.62 -15.45
C THR A 357 23.27 24.76 -14.67
N SER A 358 22.29 23.88 -14.92
CA SER A 358 21.01 23.92 -14.26
C SER A 358 20.98 22.97 -13.07
N ASP A 359 20.64 23.48 -11.89
CA ASP A 359 20.53 22.62 -10.70
C ASP A 359 19.43 21.57 -10.87
N TYR A 360 18.35 21.94 -11.54
CA TYR A 360 17.25 21.01 -11.81
C TYR A 360 17.73 19.87 -12.71
N ASP A 361 18.43 20.20 -13.79
CA ASP A 361 18.94 19.18 -14.71
C ASP A 361 19.96 18.27 -14.01
N LYS A 362 20.84 18.87 -13.19
CA LYS A 362 21.81 18.08 -12.43
C LYS A 362 21.11 17.07 -11.52
N GLU A 363 20.05 17.51 -10.84
CA GLU A 363 19.30 16.63 -9.95
C GLU A 363 18.67 15.46 -10.71
N LYS A 364 18.09 15.74 -11.87
CA LYS A 364 17.48 14.68 -12.69
C LYS A 364 18.51 13.70 -13.24
N LEU A 365 19.66 14.22 -13.62
CA LEU A 365 20.75 13.35 -14.06
C LEU A 365 21.28 12.49 -12.91
N GLN A 366 21.39 13.06 -11.72
CA GLN A 366 21.82 12.32 -10.54
C GLN A 366 20.86 11.19 -10.19
N GLU A 367 19.56 11.43 -10.38
CA GLU A 367 18.54 10.39 -10.18
C GLU A 367 18.77 9.22 -11.14
N ARG A 368 19.11 9.50 -12.39
CA ARG A 368 19.38 8.45 -13.36
C ARG A 368 20.62 7.64 -12.99
N VAL A 369 21.68 8.32 -12.52
CA VAL A 369 22.88 7.62 -12.07
C VAL A 369 22.56 6.70 -10.91
N ALA A 370 21.79 7.19 -9.94
CA ALA A 370 21.41 6.39 -8.77
C ALA A 370 20.66 5.13 -9.19
N LYS A 371 19.76 5.25 -10.16
CA LYS A 371 18.99 4.09 -10.63
C LYS A 371 19.88 3.07 -11.33
N LEU A 372 20.79 3.53 -12.19
CA LEU A 372 21.66 2.63 -12.94
C LEU A 372 22.76 2.01 -12.08
N ALA A 373 23.37 2.81 -11.23
CA ALA A 373 24.55 2.38 -10.46
C ALA A 373 24.19 1.70 -9.15
N GLY A 374 23.02 1.96 -8.61
CA GLY A 374 22.64 1.49 -7.28
C GLY A 374 22.42 -0.01 -7.18
N GLY A 375 21.94 -0.63 -8.25
CA GLY A 375 21.63 -2.05 -8.23
C GLY A 375 20.36 -2.37 -7.43
N VAL A 376 20.11 -3.64 -7.29
CA VAL A 376 18.96 -4.16 -6.54
C VAL A 376 19.47 -5.20 -5.55
N ALA A 377 19.13 -5.04 -4.28
CA ALA A 377 19.43 -6.06 -3.28
C ALA A 377 18.29 -7.08 -3.29
N VAL A 378 18.64 -8.35 -3.42
CA VAL A 378 17.67 -9.43 -3.45
C VAL A 378 17.86 -10.28 -2.20
N ILE A 379 16.87 -10.26 -1.32
CA ILE A 379 16.86 -11.12 -0.13
C ILE A 379 16.19 -12.44 -0.55
N LYS A 380 16.97 -13.52 -0.50
CA LYS A 380 16.47 -14.84 -0.83
C LYS A 380 16.16 -15.57 0.46
N VAL A 381 14.91 -15.95 0.62
CA VAL A 381 14.43 -16.56 1.87
C VAL A 381 14.60 -18.06 1.79
N GLY A 382 15.36 -18.62 2.74
CA GLY A 382 15.51 -20.07 2.83
C GLY A 382 14.43 -20.69 3.68
N ALA A 383 14.10 -21.94 3.39
CA ALA A 383 13.18 -22.71 4.22
C ALA A 383 13.45 -24.20 4.04
N ALA A 384 13.29 -24.93 5.14
CA ALA A 384 13.56 -26.36 5.14
C ALA A 384 12.48 -27.18 4.44
N THR A 385 11.24 -26.72 4.51
CA THR A 385 10.09 -27.51 4.04
C THR A 385 8.99 -26.63 3.45
N UNK A 386 8.19 -27.30 3.04
CA UNK A 386 7.03 -26.82 2.50
C UNK A 386 6.95 -25.41 2.07
N GLU A 387 6.15 -25.38 1.11
CA GLU A 387 5.82 -24.12 0.53
C GLU A 387 5.15 -23.16 1.52
N VAL A 388 4.37 -23.73 2.44
CA VAL A 388 3.66 -22.92 3.43
C VAL A 388 4.65 -22.21 4.35
N ALA A 389 5.67 -22.91 4.82
CA ALA A 389 6.68 -22.31 5.68
C ALA A 389 7.48 -21.25 4.94
N MET A 390 7.80 -21.50 3.68
CA MET A 390 8.52 -20.54 2.84
C MET A 390 7.68 -19.27 2.64
N LYS A 391 6.40 -19.43 2.32
CA LYS A 391 5.51 -18.29 2.11
C LYS A 391 5.36 -17.46 3.38
N GLU A 392 5.20 -18.12 4.54
CA GLU A 392 5.05 -17.40 5.80
C GLU A 392 6.30 -16.59 6.12
N LYS A 393 7.47 -17.18 5.90
CA LYS A 393 8.72 -16.49 6.18
C LYS A 393 8.93 -15.32 5.22
N LYS A 394 8.60 -15.52 3.94
CA LYS A 394 8.70 -14.45 2.96
C LYS A 394 7.79 -13.27 3.32
N ASP A 395 6.55 -13.56 3.72
CA ASP A 395 5.63 -12.51 4.15
C ASP A 395 6.15 -11.77 5.36
N ARG A 396 6.77 -12.49 6.31
CA ARG A 396 7.34 -11.88 7.51
C ARG A 396 8.51 -10.96 7.15
N VAL A 397 9.34 -11.38 6.21
CA VAL A 397 10.45 -10.53 5.73
C VAL A 397 9.91 -9.30 5.02
N ASP A 398 8.90 -9.47 4.17
CA ASP A 398 8.28 -8.34 3.48
C ASP A 398 7.70 -7.33 4.48
N ASP A 399 6.98 -7.81 5.48
CA ASP A 399 6.40 -6.94 6.50
C ASP A 399 7.48 -6.18 7.26
N ALA A 400 8.55 -6.91 7.64
CA ALA A 400 9.65 -6.29 8.36
C ALA A 400 10.37 -5.25 7.50
N LEU A 401 10.51 -5.51 6.22
CA LEU A 401 11.13 -4.56 5.30
C LEU A 401 10.29 -3.28 5.19
N HIS A 402 8.97 -3.42 5.03
CA HIS A 402 8.10 -2.24 4.96
C HIS A 402 8.16 -1.41 6.25
N ALA A 403 8.10 -2.07 7.40
CA ALA A 403 8.18 -1.38 8.68
C ALA A 403 9.53 -0.69 8.85
N THR A 404 10.60 -1.35 8.46
CA THR A 404 11.94 -0.79 8.60
C THR A 404 12.13 0.43 7.69
N ARG A 405 11.63 0.36 6.46
CA ARG A 405 11.69 1.51 5.56
C ARG A 405 10.94 2.71 6.13
N ALA A 406 9.74 2.48 6.66
CA ALA A 406 8.96 3.55 7.27
C ALA A 406 9.70 4.13 8.48
N ALA A 407 10.33 3.26 9.28
CA ALA A 407 11.09 3.69 10.45
C ALA A 407 12.31 4.53 10.06
N VAL A 408 13.00 4.12 9.01
CA VAL A 408 14.16 4.88 8.53
C VAL A 408 13.72 6.26 8.06
N GLU A 409 12.57 6.33 7.44
CA GLU A 409 12.08 7.58 6.87
C GLU A 409 11.69 8.61 7.93
N GLU A 410 10.97 8.22 8.98
CA GLU A 410 10.43 9.17 9.97
C GLU A 410 10.67 8.76 11.42
N GLY A 411 11.41 7.70 11.68
CA GLY A 411 11.67 7.27 13.05
C GLY A 411 10.61 6.33 13.60
N ILE A 412 10.69 6.06 14.91
CA ILE A 412 9.81 5.12 15.59
C ILE A 412 9.19 5.76 16.84
N VAL A 413 8.01 5.21 17.24
CA VAL A 413 7.32 5.59 18.47
C VAL A 413 6.89 4.31 19.20
N PRO A 414 6.70 4.50 20.49
CA PRO A 414 6.18 3.33 21.21
C PRO A 414 4.76 3.01 20.79
N UNK A 415 4.43 1.61 20.56
CA UNK A 415 3.23 1.19 20.00
C UNK A 415 2.32 0.87 21.09
N GLY A 416 1.46 0.02 20.75
CA GLY A 416 0.47 -0.38 21.71
C GLY A 416 -0.51 0.72 22.06
N GLY A 417 -0.60 1.73 21.20
CA GLY A 417 -1.48 2.85 21.43
C GLY A 417 -0.89 3.94 22.34
N VAL A 418 0.32 3.73 22.82
CA VAL A 418 0.92 4.64 23.81
C VAL A 418 1.28 6.00 23.18
N ALA A 419 1.81 5.99 21.96
CA ALA A 419 2.27 7.23 21.34
C ALA A 419 1.13 8.22 21.17
N LEU A 420 -0.04 7.75 20.75
CA LEU A 420 -1.20 8.62 20.58
C LEU A 420 -1.66 9.18 21.90
N VAL A 421 -1.69 8.36 22.94
CA VAL A 421 -2.08 8.82 24.29
C VAL A 421 -1.09 9.88 24.79
N ARG A 422 0.18 9.61 24.63
CA ARG A 422 1.22 10.53 25.08
C ARG A 422 1.16 11.87 24.35
N ALA A 423 1.00 11.81 23.03
CA ALA A 423 0.90 13.03 22.23
C ALA A 423 -0.38 13.80 22.57
N ALA A 424 -1.50 13.09 22.74
CA ALA A 424 -2.75 13.75 23.07
C ALA A 424 -2.68 14.45 24.44
N ASN A 425 -2.03 13.83 25.43
CA ASN A 425 -1.85 14.46 26.73
C ASN A 425 -1.08 15.77 26.63
N LYS A 426 0.01 15.77 25.86
CA LYS A 426 0.81 16.97 25.67
C LYS A 426 0.01 18.06 24.97
N VAL A 427 -0.72 17.69 23.94
CA VAL A 427 -1.53 18.65 23.17
C VAL A 427 -2.65 19.22 24.06
N ALA A 428 -3.26 18.39 24.90
CA ALA A 428 -4.32 18.88 25.80
C ALA A 428 -3.82 19.99 26.72
N ASP A 429 -2.54 19.93 27.12
CA ASP A 429 -1.96 20.91 28.00
C ASP A 429 -1.47 22.16 27.28
N THR A 430 -1.15 22.08 26.01
CA THR A 430 -0.42 23.14 25.31
C THR A 430 -1.19 23.80 24.18
N LEU A 431 -2.23 23.18 23.69
CA LEU A 431 -2.93 23.72 22.52
C LEU A 431 -3.90 24.83 22.90
N UNK A 432 -3.80 25.68 22.19
CA UNK A 432 -4.65 26.72 22.39
C UNK A 432 -6.02 26.35 22.10
N LYS A 433 -6.84 27.25 22.56
CA LYS A 433 -8.26 27.07 22.31
C LYS A 433 -8.64 27.40 20.88
N GLY A 434 -9.72 26.84 20.45
CA GLY A 434 -10.31 27.21 19.17
C GLY A 434 -11.00 28.56 19.24
N ASP A 435 -11.55 29.00 18.12
CA ASP A 435 -12.18 30.32 18.01
C ASP A 435 -13.51 30.40 18.75
N ASN A 436 -14.15 29.27 19.01
CA ASN A 436 -15.42 29.25 19.71
C ASN A 436 -15.56 27.92 20.47
N GLU A 437 -16.66 27.82 21.23
CA GLU A 437 -16.85 26.66 22.11
C GLU A 437 -17.04 25.36 21.30
N GLU A 438 -17.66 25.44 20.15
CA GLU A 438 -17.87 24.24 19.32
C GLU A 438 -16.54 23.72 18.78
N GLN A 439 -15.62 24.60 18.42
CA GLN A 439 -14.28 24.17 18.05
C GLN A 439 -13.57 23.51 19.23
N ASN A 440 -13.77 24.05 20.44
CA ASN A 440 -13.18 23.44 21.64
C ASN A 440 -13.74 22.03 21.87
N VAL A 441 -15.02 21.82 21.62
CA VAL A 441 -15.61 20.48 21.71
C VAL A 441 -14.97 19.56 20.69
N GLY A 442 -14.74 20.05 19.46
CA GLY A 442 -14.06 19.29 18.44
C GLY A 442 -12.66 18.87 18.86
N ILE A 443 -11.91 19.80 19.46
CA ILE A 443 -10.58 19.50 19.98
C ILE A 443 -10.65 18.38 21.02
N LYS A 444 -11.57 18.53 21.98
CA LYS A 444 -11.69 17.55 23.07
C LYS A 444 -12.08 16.17 22.57
N LEU A 445 -13.04 16.10 21.63
CA LEU A 445 -13.46 14.79 21.15
C LEU A 445 -12.36 14.11 20.33
N ALA A 446 -11.59 14.88 19.58
CA ALA A 446 -10.48 14.30 18.82
C ALA A 446 -9.42 13.74 19.77
N LEU A 447 -9.05 14.50 20.80
CA LEU A 447 -8.05 14.04 21.77
C LEU A 447 -8.52 12.81 22.53
N ARG A 448 -9.81 12.76 22.88
CA ARG A 448 -10.37 11.58 23.54
C ARG A 448 -10.32 10.37 22.62
N ALA A 449 -10.56 10.57 21.33
CA ALA A 449 -10.51 9.47 20.36
C ALA A 449 -9.13 8.85 20.25
N MET A 450 -8.07 9.59 20.59
CA MET A 450 -6.70 9.07 20.54
C MET A 450 -6.47 7.91 21.51
N GLU A 451 -7.33 7.73 22.50
CA GLU A 451 -7.25 6.60 23.43
C GLU A 451 -7.83 5.32 22.85
N ALA A 452 -8.62 5.43 21.77
CA ALA A 452 -9.38 4.30 21.28
C ALA A 452 -8.51 3.10 20.86
N PRO A 453 -7.37 3.28 20.17
CA PRO A 453 -6.54 2.11 19.85
C PRO A 453 -6.03 1.39 21.09
N LEU A 454 -5.52 2.10 22.08
CA LEU A 454 -5.06 1.49 23.34
C LEU A 454 -6.20 0.75 24.02
N ARG A 455 -7.37 1.40 24.14
CA ARG A 455 -8.51 0.78 24.79
C ARG A 455 -8.94 -0.50 24.08
N GLN A 456 -8.91 -0.50 22.74
CA GLN A 456 -9.33 -1.69 21.99
C GLN A 456 -8.33 -2.83 22.16
N ILE A 457 -7.01 -2.51 22.14
CA ILE A 457 -5.99 -3.53 22.35
C ILE A 457 -6.20 -4.21 23.71
N VAL A 458 -6.47 -3.41 24.75
CA VAL A 458 -6.67 -3.93 26.09
C VAL A 458 -7.97 -4.73 26.20
N ALA A 459 -9.05 -4.24 25.59
CA ALA A 459 -10.34 -4.93 25.60
C ALA A 459 -10.23 -6.29 24.92
N ASN A 460 -9.49 -6.36 23.81
CA ASN A 460 -9.29 -7.62 23.10
C ASN A 460 -8.51 -8.63 23.97
N ALA A 461 -7.68 -8.12 24.87
CA ALA A 461 -6.94 -8.97 25.81
C ALA A 461 -7.80 -9.40 27.01
N GLY A 462 -9.04 -8.93 27.10
CA GLY A 462 -9.91 -9.30 28.21
C GLY A 462 -9.68 -8.50 29.48
N GLU A 463 -8.95 -7.39 29.38
CA GLU A 463 -8.63 -6.56 30.52
C GLU A 463 -9.54 -5.32 30.55
N GLU A 464 -9.55 -4.64 31.71
CA GLU A 464 -10.37 -3.46 31.90
C GLU A 464 -9.71 -2.25 31.23
N ALA A 465 -10.25 -1.84 30.10
CA ALA A 465 -9.63 -0.80 29.26
C ALA A 465 -9.49 0.53 30.02
N SER A 466 -10.50 0.92 30.81
CA SER A 466 -10.47 2.20 31.53
C SER A 466 -9.32 2.27 32.51
N VAL A 467 -9.07 1.18 33.24
CA VAL A 467 -8.00 1.14 34.23
C VAL A 467 -6.63 1.25 33.57
N VAL A 468 -6.42 0.47 32.50
CA VAL A 468 -5.14 0.48 31.81
C VAL A 468 -4.89 1.84 31.15
N ALA A 469 -5.91 2.40 30.49
CA ALA A 469 -5.78 3.72 29.86
C ALA A 469 -5.37 4.78 30.88
N ARG A 470 -6.03 4.78 32.06
CA ARG A 470 -5.67 5.74 33.09
C ARG A 470 -4.22 5.56 33.55
N ASN A 471 -3.80 4.31 33.79
CA ASN A 471 -2.43 4.04 34.24
C ASN A 471 -1.40 4.50 33.19
N VAL A 472 -1.68 4.28 31.92
CA VAL A 472 -0.77 4.69 30.85
C VAL A 472 -0.73 6.22 30.75
N LYS A 473 -1.89 6.88 30.87
CA LYS A 473 -1.96 8.34 30.80
C LYS A 473 -1.16 9.00 31.93
N GLU A 474 -1.15 8.39 33.11
CA GLU A 474 -0.42 8.93 34.26
C GLU A 474 1.08 8.73 34.14
N GLY A 475 1.52 7.84 33.25
CA GLY A 475 2.93 7.62 32.99
C GLY A 475 3.51 8.64 32.03
N SER A 476 4.77 8.46 31.68
CA SER A 476 5.47 9.36 30.80
C SER A 476 6.39 8.59 29.86
N GLY A 477 6.82 9.26 28.78
CA GLY A 477 7.76 8.71 27.84
C GLY A 477 7.24 7.44 27.16
N ASN A 478 8.03 6.39 27.20
CA ASN A 478 7.71 5.13 26.56
C ASN A 478 6.91 4.18 27.42
N TYR A 479 6.53 4.60 28.62
CA TYR A 479 5.79 3.76 29.56
C TYR A 479 4.42 3.40 28.99
N GLY A 480 4.11 2.13 28.97
CA GLY A 480 2.84 1.66 28.45
C GLY A 480 2.51 0.27 28.97
N TYR A 481 1.55 -0.36 28.31
CA TYR A 481 1.06 -1.67 28.72
C TYR A 481 1.24 -2.68 27.59
N ASN A 482 1.95 -3.76 27.89
CA ASN A 482 2.13 -4.87 26.96
C ASN A 482 0.97 -5.84 27.16
N ALA A 483 -0.02 -5.77 26.29
CA ALA A 483 -1.21 -6.63 26.41
C ALA A 483 -0.87 -8.11 26.19
N GLY A 484 0.22 -8.39 25.48
CA GLY A 484 0.63 -9.76 25.26
C GLY A 484 1.11 -10.47 26.51
N THR A 485 1.83 -9.76 27.37
CA THR A 485 2.38 -10.32 28.62
C THR A 485 1.70 -9.79 29.86
N GLU A 486 0.79 -8.83 29.72
CA GLU A 486 0.08 -8.20 30.83
C GLU A 486 1.02 -7.45 31.78
N GLN A 487 2.04 -6.79 31.22
CA GLN A 487 3.03 -6.07 32.00
C GLN A 487 3.13 -4.62 31.54
N TYR A 488 3.26 -3.72 32.52
CA TYR A 488 3.58 -2.31 32.26
C TYR A 488 5.09 -2.16 32.14
N GLY A 489 5.54 -1.17 31.42
CA GLY A 489 6.96 -0.88 31.31
C GLY A 489 7.28 -0.02 30.10
N ASP A 490 8.56 0.09 29.81
CA ASP A 490 9.05 0.81 28.64
C ASP A 490 8.74 0.00 27.39
N MET A 491 7.85 0.51 26.55
CA MET A 491 7.39 -0.24 25.39
C MET A 491 8.52 -0.51 24.40
N LEU A 492 9.42 0.46 24.20
CA LEU A 492 10.52 0.23 23.26
C LEU A 492 11.47 -0.85 23.76
N GLU A 493 11.74 -0.88 25.08
CA GLU A 493 12.56 -1.94 25.65
C GLU A 493 11.89 -3.30 25.51
N MET A 494 10.56 -3.34 25.55
CA MET A 494 9.80 -4.59 25.38
C MET A 494 9.61 -4.97 23.92
N GLY A 495 10.15 -4.18 22.99
CA GLY A 495 10.04 -4.48 21.59
C GLY A 495 8.69 -4.15 20.96
N ILE A 496 7.96 -3.21 21.55
CA ILE A 496 6.65 -2.81 21.05
C ILE A 496 6.77 -1.40 20.49
N LEU A 497 6.80 -1.31 19.17
CA LEU A 497 6.99 -0.04 18.49
C LEU A 497 6.17 0.02 17.22
N ASP A 498 5.97 1.23 16.74
CA ASP A 498 5.44 1.48 15.40
C ASP A 498 6.34 2.50 14.71
N PRO A 499 6.50 2.37 13.40
CA PRO A 499 7.07 3.49 12.66
C PRO A 499 6.18 4.72 12.84
N THR A 500 6.79 5.88 13.06
CA THR A 500 6.05 7.12 13.24
C THR A 500 5.14 7.40 12.05
N LYS A 501 5.63 7.10 10.85
CA LYS A 501 4.85 7.29 9.63
C LYS A 501 3.53 6.51 9.65
N VAL A 502 3.56 5.29 10.20
CA VAL A 502 2.36 4.45 10.28
C VAL A 502 1.32 5.09 11.21
N THR A 503 1.75 5.47 12.41
CA THR A 503 0.82 6.05 13.39
C THR A 503 0.27 7.39 12.92
N ARG A 504 1.14 8.24 12.39
CA ARG A 504 0.75 9.55 11.89
C ARG A 504 -0.23 9.44 10.71
N SER A 505 0.07 8.56 9.76
CA SER A 505 -0.80 8.40 8.59
C SER A 505 -2.17 7.85 8.96
N ALA A 506 -2.20 6.88 9.89
CA ALA A 506 -3.48 6.34 10.36
C ALA A 506 -4.35 7.45 10.95
N LEU A 507 -3.75 8.30 11.78
CA LEU A 507 -4.49 9.39 12.41
C LEU A 507 -4.97 10.41 11.37
N GLN A 508 -4.08 10.81 10.46
CA GLN A 508 -4.43 11.85 9.49
C GLN A 508 -5.56 11.39 8.56
N PHE A 509 -5.47 10.16 8.07
CA PHE A 509 -6.52 9.67 7.16
C PHE A 509 -7.82 9.43 7.91
N ALA A 510 -7.76 8.91 9.14
CA ALA A 510 -8.96 8.70 9.94
C ALA A 510 -9.68 10.02 10.21
N ALA A 511 -8.93 11.04 10.60
CA ALA A 511 -9.52 12.35 10.90
C ALA A 511 -10.09 13.01 9.66
N SER A 512 -9.41 12.84 8.53
CA SER A 512 -9.87 13.44 7.27
C SER A 512 -11.25 12.89 6.88
N ILE A 513 -11.40 11.56 6.87
CA ILE A 513 -12.69 10.99 6.49
C ILE A 513 -13.75 11.25 7.56
N ALA A 514 -13.37 11.20 8.84
CA ALA A 514 -14.33 11.49 9.91
C ALA A 514 -14.86 12.93 9.79
N GLY A 515 -13.98 13.87 9.46
CA GLY A 515 -14.41 15.26 9.26
C GLY A 515 -15.40 15.40 8.12
N LEU A 516 -15.18 14.68 7.03
CA LEU A 516 -16.12 14.70 5.92
C LEU A 516 -17.46 14.09 6.31
N MET A 517 -17.44 13.00 7.08
CA MET A 517 -18.67 12.35 7.51
C MET A 517 -19.45 13.23 8.47
N ILE A 518 -18.77 13.88 9.40
CA ILE A 518 -19.41 14.74 10.40
C ILE A 518 -20.10 15.93 9.73
N THR A 519 -19.54 16.43 8.63
CA THR A 519 -20.08 17.59 7.91
C THR A 519 -21.04 17.18 6.79
N THR A 520 -21.36 15.90 6.64
CA THR A 520 -22.29 15.44 5.63
C THR A 520 -23.74 15.75 6.04
N GLU A 521 -24.50 16.33 5.12
CA GLU A 521 -25.90 16.68 5.35
C GLU A 521 -26.86 15.84 4.50
N CYS A 522 -26.38 15.30 3.39
CA CYS A 522 -27.26 14.65 2.42
C CYS A 522 -26.52 13.44 1.83
N MET A 523 -27.24 12.33 1.67
CA MET A 523 -26.69 11.14 1.01
C MET A 523 -27.63 10.74 -0.13
N ILE A 524 -27.05 10.40 -1.26
CA ILE A 524 -27.78 10.10 -2.48
C ILE A 524 -27.33 8.76 -3.01
N THR A 525 -28.27 7.85 -3.27
CA THR A 525 -27.96 6.54 -3.83
C THR A 525 -29.02 6.14 -4.83
N ASP A 526 -28.71 5.15 -5.65
CA ASP A 526 -29.68 4.62 -6.60
C ASP A 526 -30.78 3.87 -5.87
N LEU A 527 -32.01 4.03 -6.34
CA LEU A 527 -33.11 3.21 -5.84
C LEU A 527 -32.90 1.77 -6.29
N PRO A 528 -33.21 0.79 -5.45
CA PRO A 528 -33.09 -0.60 -5.86
C PRO A 528 -33.98 -0.86 -7.08
N LYS A 529 -33.44 -1.50 -8.10
CA LYS A 529 -34.21 -1.93 -9.25
C LYS A 529 -34.86 -3.25 -8.92
N GLU A 530 -36.18 -3.32 -9.12
CA GLU A 530 -36.86 -4.61 -9.09
C GLU A 530 -36.47 -5.34 -10.38
N GLU A 531 -35.79 -6.47 -10.22
CA GLU A 531 -35.53 -7.33 -11.36
C GLU A 531 -36.83 -8.02 -11.71
N LYS A 532 -37.55 -7.47 -12.69
CA LYS A 532 -38.64 -8.18 -13.30
C LYS A 532 -38.03 -9.17 -14.27
N LEU A 533 -38.28 -10.44 -14.00
CA LEU A 533 -37.90 -11.46 -14.97
C LEU A 533 -38.59 -11.13 -16.29
N ASP A 534 -37.77 -10.93 -17.33
CA ASP A 534 -38.28 -10.66 -18.67
C ASP A 534 -39.14 -11.87 -19.11
N PRO A 535 -40.41 -11.67 -19.45
CA PRO A 535 -41.22 -12.81 -19.91
C PRO A 535 -40.60 -13.55 -21.08
N ALA A 536 -39.86 -12.84 -21.96
CA ALA A 536 -39.17 -13.48 -23.10
C ALA A 536 -38.04 -14.37 -22.62
N ALA A 537 -37.30 -13.94 -21.59
CA ALA A 537 -36.23 -14.75 -21.03
C ALA A 537 -36.78 -15.98 -20.32
N MET A 538 -37.90 -15.82 -19.61
CA MET A 538 -38.57 -16.96 -18.97
C MET A 538 -39.11 -17.94 -20.00
N GLY A 539 -39.67 -17.41 -21.10
CA GLY A 539 -40.14 -18.24 -22.20
C GLY A 539 -39.06 -19.04 -22.84
N GLY A 540 -37.86 -18.41 -23.01
CA GLY A 540 -36.70 -19.08 -23.55
C GLY A 540 -36.20 -20.20 -22.64
N MET A 541 -36.18 -19.95 -21.35
CA MET A 541 -35.77 -20.98 -20.39
C MET A 541 -36.80 -22.13 -20.33
N GLY A 542 -38.08 -21.79 -20.40
CA GLY A 542 -39.12 -22.80 -20.46
C GLY A 542 -39.02 -23.67 -21.70
N GLY A 543 -38.70 -23.05 -22.84
CA GLY A 543 -38.48 -23.76 -24.09
C GLY A 543 -37.30 -24.71 -24.02
N MET A 544 -36.24 -24.30 -23.42
CA MET A 544 -35.04 -25.15 -23.25
C MET A 544 -35.37 -26.33 -22.32
N GLY A 545 -36.14 -26.07 -21.27
CA GLY A 545 -36.52 -27.12 -20.36
C GLY A 545 -37.40 -28.18 -21.03
N GLY A 546 -38.21 -27.76 -21.99
CA GLY A 546 -39.07 -28.68 -22.74
C GLY A 546 -38.34 -29.55 -23.74
N MET A 547 -37.10 -29.19 -24.08
CA MET A 547 -36.31 -29.97 -25.00
C MET A 547 -35.48 -31.06 -24.34
N MET A 548 -35.45 -31.08 -23.00
CA MET A 548 -34.82 -32.12 -22.23
C MET A 548 -35.86 -33.12 -21.74
#